data_d404b62830b95925935306d98ba17236
#
_entry.id   d404b62830b95925935306d98ba17236
#
_cell.length_a   1.000
_cell.length_b   1.000
_cell.length_c   1.000
_cell.angle_alpha   90.00
_cell.angle_beta   90.00
_cell.angle_gamma   90.00
#
_symmetry.space_group_name_H-M   'P 1'
#
loop_
_entity.id
_entity.type
_entity.pdbx_description
1 polymer ?
#
loop_
_entity_poly.entity_id
_entity_poly.type
_entity_poly.pdbx_seq_one_letter_code
_entity_poly.pdbx_strand_id
1 'polypeptide(L)'
;MSVTWEAPGGWEDLGWEPLAPGVGRLRLPVWDCTVGLVAGAEGALLVDAGSSVAEGTRIRQEAEELLRAGHPAPGPEGTGRGSGRRVTHVALTHPHFDHVLGACVFAGAEVFAAVGAGAPLTSEDGRDALRADAVANGLTAGAADGALELLTAPGHEVHDDHVLDLGGGVRPLLANVGPGHTAYDLAVLVPGPRPVVFCGDLVEESGAPQAGPDAVPSRWAAALTRLLELGGEDAVYVPGHGAVVDAAFVRRQREELSRRFGTAW
;
A
#
# COMPACT_ATOMS: atom_id res chain seq x y z
N MET A 1 15.84 -17.33 20.15
CA MET A 1 16.86 -16.69 19.29
C MET A 1 16.10 -15.79 18.34
N SER A 2 16.21 -14.47 18.48
CA SER A 2 15.60 -13.53 17.53
C SER A 2 16.39 -13.63 16.23
N VAL A 3 15.75 -14.11 15.18
CA VAL A 3 16.31 -14.01 13.82
C VAL A 3 16.26 -12.53 13.47
N THR A 4 17.42 -11.88 13.53
CA THR A 4 17.56 -10.53 12.98
C THR A 4 17.50 -10.66 11.47
N TRP A 5 16.44 -10.12 10.87
CA TRP A 5 16.34 -9.99 9.43
C TRP A 5 17.38 -8.93 8.99
N GLU A 6 18.47 -9.38 8.40
CA GLU A 6 19.39 -8.49 7.70
C GLU A 6 18.83 -8.28 6.28
N ALA A 7 18.69 -7.00 5.88
CA ALA A 7 18.27 -6.71 4.52
C ALA A 7 19.24 -7.40 3.54
N PRO A 8 18.79 -8.35 2.71
CA PRO A 8 19.67 -8.90 1.69
C PRO A 8 20.06 -7.75 0.75
N GLY A 9 21.31 -7.71 0.34
CA GLY A 9 21.70 -6.91 -0.81
C GLY A 9 20.83 -7.36 -2.00
N GLY A 10 20.25 -6.40 -2.72
CA GLY A 10 19.41 -6.74 -3.87
C GLY A 10 18.13 -5.93 -4.00
N TRP A 11 17.71 -5.18 -2.97
CA TRP A 11 16.53 -4.29 -3.10
C TRP A 11 16.74 -3.26 -4.21
N GLU A 12 17.87 -2.57 -4.19
CA GLU A 12 18.22 -1.54 -5.14
C GLU A 12 18.48 -2.10 -6.55
N ASP A 13 19.00 -3.32 -6.65
CA ASP A 13 19.23 -4.01 -7.93
C ASP A 13 17.90 -4.28 -8.69
N LEU A 14 16.80 -4.44 -7.95
CA LEU A 14 15.45 -4.60 -8.48
C LEU A 14 14.67 -3.28 -8.50
N GLY A 15 15.30 -2.15 -8.17
CA GLY A 15 14.68 -0.84 -8.16
C GLY A 15 13.85 -0.53 -6.91
N TRP A 16 13.94 -1.37 -5.87
CA TRP A 16 13.28 -1.14 -4.60
C TRP A 16 14.17 -0.31 -3.66
N GLU A 17 13.56 0.62 -2.94
CA GLU A 17 14.21 1.45 -1.93
C GLU A 17 13.98 0.83 -0.55
N PRO A 18 15.05 0.38 0.17
CA PRO A 18 14.92 -0.10 1.54
C PRO A 18 14.61 1.06 2.50
N LEU A 19 13.62 0.90 3.38
CA LEU A 19 13.20 1.91 4.36
C LEU A 19 13.55 1.52 5.80
N ALA A 20 13.46 0.23 6.10
CA ALA A 20 13.82 -0.36 7.38
C ALA A 20 14.15 -1.86 7.16
N PRO A 21 14.68 -2.58 8.17
CA PRO A 21 14.89 -4.02 8.05
C PRO A 21 13.59 -4.74 7.65
N GLY A 22 13.58 -5.40 6.49
CA GLY A 22 12.42 -6.09 5.94
C GLY A 22 11.33 -5.21 5.37
N VAL A 23 11.55 -3.92 5.26
CA VAL A 23 10.57 -2.97 4.73
C VAL A 23 11.19 -2.16 3.61
N GLY A 24 10.52 -2.11 2.48
CA GLY A 24 10.94 -1.29 1.35
C GLY A 24 9.77 -0.85 0.49
N ARG A 25 10.06 -0.02 -0.48
CA ARG A 25 9.10 0.46 -1.46
C ARG A 25 9.64 0.40 -2.88
N LEU A 26 8.74 0.30 -3.83
CA LEU A 26 8.99 0.46 -5.26
C LEU A 26 8.20 1.67 -5.76
N ARG A 27 8.87 2.59 -6.47
CA ARG A 27 8.20 3.66 -7.22
C ARG A 27 7.96 3.19 -8.65
N LEU A 28 6.72 3.27 -9.10
CA LEU A 28 6.33 2.84 -10.45
C LEU A 28 6.51 4.00 -11.44
N PRO A 29 7.07 3.76 -12.64
CA PRO A 29 7.60 4.85 -13.47
C PRO A 29 6.54 5.71 -14.15
N VAL A 30 5.31 5.22 -14.37
CA VAL A 30 4.33 5.93 -15.21
C VAL A 30 3.56 6.98 -14.42
N TRP A 31 2.97 6.60 -13.29
CA TRP A 31 2.20 7.51 -12.43
C TRP A 31 2.94 7.84 -11.13
N ASP A 32 4.18 7.37 -10.97
CA ASP A 32 5.00 7.53 -9.76
C ASP A 32 4.35 6.91 -8.50
N CYS A 33 3.40 6.00 -8.71
CA CYS A 33 2.70 5.30 -7.64
C CYS A 33 3.67 4.46 -6.81
N THR A 34 3.46 4.40 -5.51
CA THR A 34 4.27 3.63 -4.57
C THR A 34 3.64 2.29 -4.24
N VAL A 35 4.45 1.25 -4.27
CA VAL A 35 4.12 -0.08 -3.73
C VAL A 35 5.04 -0.39 -2.57
N GLY A 36 4.49 -0.86 -1.44
CA GLY A 36 5.24 -1.24 -0.26
C GLY A 36 5.41 -2.75 -0.13
N LEU A 37 6.54 -3.20 0.44
CA LEU A 37 6.75 -4.60 0.82
C LEU A 37 7.21 -4.67 2.28
N VAL A 38 6.53 -5.52 3.07
CA VAL A 38 6.87 -5.82 4.47
C VAL A 38 7.09 -7.31 4.61
N ALA A 39 8.32 -7.71 4.91
CA ALA A 39 8.72 -9.10 5.02
C ALA A 39 8.73 -9.57 6.49
N GLY A 40 8.02 -10.65 6.76
CA GLY A 40 8.07 -11.37 8.03
C GLY A 40 8.63 -12.79 7.85
N ALA A 41 8.80 -13.52 8.95
CA ALA A 41 9.34 -14.89 8.91
C ALA A 41 8.35 -15.91 8.32
N GLU A 42 7.06 -15.68 8.43
CA GLU A 42 5.99 -16.61 8.05
C GLU A 42 5.09 -16.09 6.93
N GLY A 43 5.12 -14.77 6.68
CA GLY A 43 4.32 -14.12 5.65
C GLY A 43 4.94 -12.81 5.19
N ALA A 44 4.40 -12.25 4.13
CA ALA A 44 4.76 -10.93 3.62
C ALA A 44 3.51 -10.16 3.21
N LEU A 45 3.52 -8.86 3.51
CA LEU A 45 2.49 -7.92 3.14
C LEU A 45 2.98 -7.05 1.98
N LEU A 46 2.19 -6.96 0.94
CA LEU A 46 2.30 -5.95 -0.10
C LEU A 46 1.32 -4.81 0.21
N VAL A 47 1.75 -3.58 0.07
CA VAL A 47 0.89 -2.38 0.18
C VAL A 47 0.74 -1.82 -1.21
N ASP A 48 -0.47 -1.83 -1.73
CA ASP A 48 -0.86 -1.55 -3.11
C ASP A 48 -0.22 -2.51 -4.16
N ALA A 49 -0.65 -2.44 -5.41
CA ALA A 49 -0.30 -3.47 -6.37
C ALA A 49 -0.08 -2.98 -7.81
N GLY A 50 -0.17 -1.67 -8.05
CA GLY A 50 -0.01 -1.08 -9.38
C GLY A 50 -1.28 -1.13 -10.23
N SER A 51 -1.15 -0.71 -11.47
CA SER A 51 -2.23 -0.28 -12.36
C SER A 51 -2.73 -1.34 -13.35
N SER A 52 -2.10 -2.51 -13.41
CA SER A 52 -2.41 -3.49 -14.46
C SER A 52 -1.93 -4.89 -14.12
N VAL A 53 -2.45 -5.90 -14.85
CA VAL A 53 -1.97 -7.30 -14.78
C VAL A 53 -0.46 -7.39 -15.02
N ALA A 54 0.07 -6.64 -16.01
CA ALA A 54 1.49 -6.67 -16.35
C ALA A 54 2.35 -6.09 -15.22
N GLU A 55 1.94 -4.95 -14.69
CA GLU A 55 2.65 -4.27 -13.61
C GLU A 55 2.58 -5.08 -12.31
N GLY A 56 1.40 -5.54 -11.91
CA GLY A 56 1.23 -6.43 -10.75
C GLY A 56 2.03 -7.73 -10.87
N THR A 57 2.14 -8.31 -12.07
CA THR A 57 2.96 -9.51 -12.31
C THR A 57 4.43 -9.22 -12.08
N ARG A 58 4.94 -8.09 -12.58
CA ARG A 58 6.31 -7.63 -12.35
C ARG A 58 6.56 -7.42 -10.86
N ILE A 59 5.69 -6.65 -10.18
CA ILE A 59 5.78 -6.39 -8.74
C ILE A 59 5.84 -7.70 -7.96
N ARG A 60 4.97 -8.66 -8.27
CA ARG A 60 4.96 -9.97 -7.61
C ARG A 60 6.27 -10.73 -7.80
N GLN A 61 6.81 -10.75 -9.02
CA GLN A 61 8.07 -11.44 -9.31
C GLN A 61 9.24 -10.84 -8.54
N GLU A 62 9.39 -9.52 -8.54
CA GLU A 62 10.43 -8.79 -7.84
C GLU A 62 10.30 -8.96 -6.30
N ALA A 63 9.09 -8.78 -5.75
CA ALA A 63 8.84 -8.96 -4.32
C ALA A 63 9.16 -10.38 -3.86
N GLU A 64 8.73 -11.41 -4.60
CA GLU A 64 9.03 -12.80 -4.26
C GLU A 64 10.52 -13.16 -4.45
N GLU A 65 11.24 -12.48 -5.33
CA GLU A 65 12.69 -12.61 -5.45
C GLU A 65 13.39 -12.06 -4.22
N LEU A 66 13.03 -10.86 -3.77
CA LEU A 66 13.51 -10.25 -2.52
C LEU A 66 13.23 -11.14 -1.31
N LEU A 67 12.01 -11.66 -1.20
CA LEU A 67 11.61 -12.55 -0.11
C LEU A 67 12.41 -13.85 -0.10
N ARG A 68 12.74 -14.43 -1.27
CA ARG A 68 13.57 -15.62 -1.35
C ARG A 68 15.03 -15.32 -0.97
N ALA A 69 15.57 -14.19 -1.36
CA ALA A 69 16.92 -13.77 -1.01
C ALA A 69 17.08 -13.52 0.49
N GLY A 70 16.06 -12.95 1.15
CA GLY A 70 16.04 -12.65 2.58
C GLY A 70 15.84 -13.86 3.51
N HIS A 71 15.39 -15.00 2.98
CA HIS A 71 15.13 -16.20 3.78
C HIS A 71 16.14 -17.29 3.43
N PRO A 72 16.90 -17.84 4.40
CA PRO A 72 17.79 -18.96 4.15
C PRO A 72 17.01 -20.16 3.57
N ALA A 73 17.68 -20.95 2.72
CA ALA A 73 17.07 -22.15 2.16
C ALA A 73 16.59 -23.08 3.30
N PRO A 74 15.41 -23.75 3.17
CA PRO A 74 14.98 -24.70 4.17
C PRO A 74 16.06 -25.77 4.34
N GLY A 75 16.45 -26.02 5.60
CA GLY A 75 17.34 -27.12 5.92
C GLY A 75 16.74 -28.47 5.50
N PRO A 76 17.53 -29.57 5.47
CA PRO A 76 17.07 -30.89 5.03
C PRO A 76 15.90 -31.47 5.84
N GLU A 77 15.56 -30.89 6.98
CA GLU A 77 14.41 -31.28 7.83
C GLU A 77 13.21 -30.34 7.67
N GLY A 78 13.04 -29.73 6.48
CA GLY A 78 12.05 -28.70 6.18
C GLY A 78 10.59 -29.05 6.52
N THR A 79 10.19 -28.78 7.76
CA THR A 79 8.79 -28.70 8.19
C THR A 79 8.24 -27.26 8.16
N GLY A 80 9.07 -26.29 7.81
CA GLY A 80 8.66 -24.89 7.58
C GLY A 80 7.98 -24.77 6.23
N ARG A 81 6.67 -24.55 6.22
CA ARG A 81 5.95 -24.17 5.01
C ARG A 81 6.58 -22.86 4.50
N GLY A 82 7.11 -22.86 3.28
CA GLY A 82 7.78 -21.71 2.66
C GLY A 82 6.87 -20.52 2.35
N SER A 83 5.98 -20.16 3.29
CA SER A 83 5.03 -19.05 3.17
C SER A 83 5.74 -17.69 3.15
N GLY A 84 6.83 -17.53 3.90
CA GLY A 84 7.61 -16.28 3.94
C GLY A 84 8.36 -15.93 2.65
N ARG A 85 8.29 -16.77 1.61
CA ARG A 85 8.94 -16.54 0.31
C ARG A 85 8.01 -16.05 -0.78
N ARG A 86 6.77 -15.73 -0.42
CA ARG A 86 5.76 -15.18 -1.33
C ARG A 86 4.95 -14.12 -0.61
N VAL A 87 4.31 -13.26 -1.39
CA VAL A 87 3.29 -12.34 -0.87
C VAL A 87 2.10 -13.16 -0.40
N THR A 88 1.75 -13.02 0.87
CA THR A 88 0.65 -13.72 1.53
C THR A 88 -0.53 -12.80 1.84
N HIS A 89 -0.27 -11.50 1.95
CA HIS A 89 -1.25 -10.48 2.26
C HIS A 89 -1.06 -9.28 1.33
N VAL A 90 -2.16 -8.65 0.94
CA VAL A 90 -2.17 -7.38 0.18
C VAL A 90 -3.06 -6.41 0.93
N ALA A 91 -2.56 -5.21 1.23
CA ALA A 91 -3.36 -4.10 1.74
C ALA A 91 -3.54 -3.07 0.63
N LEU A 92 -4.78 -2.75 0.28
CA LEU A 92 -5.11 -1.71 -0.67
C LEU A 92 -5.37 -0.42 0.10
N THR A 93 -4.60 0.64 -0.18
CA THR A 93 -4.73 1.91 0.53
C THR A 93 -6.03 2.62 0.19
N HIS A 94 -6.45 2.58 -1.06
CA HIS A 94 -7.70 3.15 -1.55
C HIS A 94 -8.04 2.60 -2.95
N PRO A 95 -9.29 2.74 -3.45
CA PRO A 95 -9.75 2.05 -4.65
C PRO A 95 -9.48 2.79 -5.96
N HIS A 96 -8.30 3.42 -6.16
CA HIS A 96 -7.92 4.00 -7.44
C HIS A 96 -7.12 3.01 -8.31
N PHE A 97 -7.21 3.18 -9.63
CA PHE A 97 -6.75 2.19 -10.62
C PHE A 97 -5.26 1.85 -10.51
N ASP A 98 -4.43 2.84 -10.25
CA ASP A 98 -2.97 2.72 -10.16
C ASP A 98 -2.47 2.08 -8.86
N HIS A 99 -3.36 1.91 -7.89
CA HIS A 99 -3.10 1.19 -6.63
C HIS A 99 -3.68 -0.23 -6.63
N VAL A 100 -4.80 -0.47 -7.34
CA VAL A 100 -5.57 -1.71 -7.12
C VAL A 100 -5.59 -2.68 -8.31
N LEU A 101 -5.46 -2.22 -9.56
CA LEU A 101 -5.68 -3.11 -10.71
C LEU A 101 -4.68 -4.25 -10.80
N GLY A 102 -3.45 -4.06 -10.31
CA GLY A 102 -2.46 -5.13 -10.22
C GLY A 102 -2.73 -6.17 -9.14
N ALA A 103 -3.65 -5.92 -8.19
CA ALA A 103 -3.97 -6.86 -7.12
C ALA A 103 -4.55 -8.19 -7.65
N CYS A 104 -5.15 -8.17 -8.82
CA CYS A 104 -5.74 -9.34 -9.47
C CYS A 104 -4.76 -10.51 -9.71
N VAL A 105 -3.45 -10.26 -9.73
CA VAL A 105 -2.45 -11.33 -9.93
C VAL A 105 -1.99 -12.01 -8.65
N PHE A 106 -2.38 -11.51 -7.48
CA PHE A 106 -1.99 -12.07 -6.18
C PHE A 106 -2.99 -13.12 -5.68
N ALA A 107 -3.38 -14.02 -6.58
CA ALA A 107 -4.28 -15.13 -6.25
C ALA A 107 -3.72 -15.96 -5.08
N GLY A 108 -4.55 -16.14 -4.04
CA GLY A 108 -4.21 -16.87 -2.83
C GLY A 108 -3.54 -16.02 -1.74
N ALA A 109 -3.34 -14.72 -1.94
CA ALA A 109 -3.08 -13.76 -0.87
C ALA A 109 -4.41 -13.32 -0.22
N GLU A 110 -4.36 -13.01 1.07
CA GLU A 110 -5.46 -12.35 1.76
C GLU A 110 -5.44 -10.85 1.44
N VAL A 111 -6.54 -10.32 0.91
CA VAL A 111 -6.65 -8.92 0.48
C VAL A 111 -7.45 -8.13 1.50
N PHE A 112 -6.87 -7.05 2.00
CA PHE A 112 -7.41 -6.13 2.99
C PHE A 112 -7.65 -4.77 2.37
N ALA A 113 -8.75 -4.13 2.73
CA ALA A 113 -9.03 -2.73 2.39
C ALA A 113 -9.93 -2.10 3.46
N ALA A 114 -10.06 -0.78 3.47
CA ALA A 114 -11.00 -0.10 4.33
C ALA A 114 -12.43 -0.59 4.07
N VAL A 115 -13.25 -0.62 5.12
CA VAL A 115 -14.67 -1.01 5.03
C VAL A 115 -15.39 -0.22 3.93
N GLY A 116 -16.11 -0.95 3.07
CA GLY A 116 -16.84 -0.38 1.94
C GLY A 116 -16.03 -0.21 0.64
N ALA A 117 -14.69 -0.31 0.69
CA ALA A 117 -13.82 -0.23 -0.51
C ALA A 117 -14.10 -1.34 -1.55
N GLY A 118 -14.73 -2.41 -1.14
CA GLY A 118 -15.14 -3.47 -2.06
C GLY A 118 -16.15 -3.05 -3.11
N ALA A 119 -17.05 -2.11 -2.79
CA ALA A 119 -18.09 -1.66 -3.69
C ALA A 119 -17.55 -0.96 -4.97
N PRO A 120 -16.63 0.01 -4.89
CA PRO A 120 -15.97 0.58 -6.07
C PRO A 120 -15.26 -0.46 -6.95
N LEU A 121 -14.75 -1.55 -6.36
CA LEU A 121 -13.99 -2.57 -7.09
C LEU A 121 -14.87 -3.63 -7.77
N THR A 122 -16.12 -3.81 -7.35
CA THR A 122 -16.94 -4.95 -7.78
C THR A 122 -18.31 -4.61 -8.33
N SER A 123 -18.91 -3.48 -7.96
CA SER A 123 -20.18 -3.05 -8.56
C SER A 123 -19.97 -2.62 -10.02
N GLU A 124 -21.02 -2.73 -10.84
CA GLU A 124 -21.00 -2.32 -12.25
C GLU A 124 -20.55 -0.85 -12.40
N ASP A 125 -21.23 0.07 -11.70
CA ASP A 125 -20.89 1.50 -11.71
C ASP A 125 -19.47 1.78 -11.22
N GLY A 126 -19.00 1.08 -10.17
CA GLY A 126 -17.65 1.23 -9.64
C GLY A 126 -16.57 0.77 -10.62
N ARG A 127 -16.79 -0.36 -11.26
CA ARG A 127 -15.86 -0.90 -12.29
C ARG A 127 -15.81 -0.02 -13.52
N ASP A 128 -16.95 0.52 -13.96
CA ASP A 128 -17.01 1.46 -15.07
C ASP A 128 -16.30 2.77 -14.75
N ALA A 129 -16.46 3.29 -13.53
CA ALA A 129 -15.74 4.47 -13.06
C ALA A 129 -14.23 4.23 -13.00
N LEU A 130 -13.80 3.10 -12.42
CA LEU A 130 -12.40 2.70 -12.30
C LEU A 130 -11.74 2.52 -13.69
N ARG A 131 -12.47 1.91 -14.62
CA ARG A 131 -12.06 1.78 -16.02
C ARG A 131 -11.93 3.14 -16.71
N ALA A 132 -12.93 3.99 -16.57
CA ALA A 132 -12.94 5.30 -17.19
C ALA A 132 -11.77 6.16 -16.68
N ASP A 133 -11.50 6.12 -15.37
CA ASP A 133 -10.38 6.83 -14.76
C ASP A 133 -9.04 6.29 -15.28
N ALA A 134 -8.82 4.98 -15.27
CA ALA A 134 -7.61 4.36 -15.80
C ALA A 134 -7.33 4.77 -17.25
N VAL A 135 -8.36 4.74 -18.12
CA VAL A 135 -8.22 5.11 -19.53
C VAL A 135 -7.97 6.61 -19.69
N ALA A 136 -8.64 7.47 -18.90
CA ALA A 136 -8.42 8.91 -18.94
C ALA A 136 -6.99 9.29 -18.54
N ASN A 137 -6.37 8.51 -17.65
CA ASN A 137 -4.98 8.66 -17.23
C ASN A 137 -3.96 7.94 -18.11
N GLY A 138 -4.39 7.32 -19.21
CA GLY A 138 -3.49 6.80 -20.25
C GLY A 138 -3.25 5.29 -20.21
N LEU A 139 -3.90 4.53 -19.32
CA LEU A 139 -3.90 3.08 -19.41
C LEU A 139 -4.70 2.66 -20.66
N THR A 140 -4.23 1.67 -21.42
CA THR A 140 -5.01 1.18 -22.55
C THR A 140 -6.30 0.51 -22.08
N ALA A 141 -7.39 0.68 -22.82
CA ALA A 141 -8.67 0.05 -22.49
C ALA A 141 -8.54 -1.47 -22.30
N GLY A 142 -7.78 -2.15 -23.16
CA GLY A 142 -7.55 -3.60 -23.03
C GLY A 142 -6.79 -4.00 -21.78
N ALA A 143 -5.86 -3.17 -21.29
CA ALA A 143 -5.17 -3.44 -20.02
C ALA A 143 -6.10 -3.23 -18.81
N ALA A 144 -6.93 -2.17 -18.83
CA ALA A 144 -7.95 -1.93 -17.82
C ALA A 144 -8.98 -3.08 -17.79
N ASP A 145 -9.53 -3.46 -18.94
CA ASP A 145 -10.52 -4.53 -19.07
C ASP A 145 -9.96 -5.87 -18.55
N GLY A 146 -8.72 -6.21 -18.96
CA GLY A 146 -8.09 -7.46 -18.52
C GLY A 146 -7.80 -7.52 -17.02
N ALA A 147 -7.46 -6.40 -16.39
CA ALA A 147 -7.28 -6.34 -14.94
C ALA A 147 -8.63 -6.44 -14.20
N LEU A 148 -9.62 -5.67 -14.67
CA LEU A 148 -10.96 -5.67 -14.08
C LEU A 148 -11.64 -7.05 -14.17
N GLU A 149 -11.44 -7.80 -15.26
CA GLU A 149 -12.01 -9.15 -15.40
C GLU A 149 -11.53 -10.09 -14.27
N LEU A 150 -10.29 -9.91 -13.82
CA LEU A 150 -9.67 -10.74 -12.78
C LEU A 150 -9.78 -10.16 -11.37
N LEU A 151 -10.10 -8.86 -11.25
CA LEU A 151 -10.17 -8.18 -9.95
C LEU A 151 -11.38 -8.68 -9.15
N THR A 152 -11.12 -9.00 -7.87
CA THR A 152 -12.13 -9.47 -6.93
C THR A 152 -12.28 -8.50 -5.76
N ALA A 153 -13.38 -8.61 -5.01
CA ALA A 153 -13.53 -7.89 -3.76
C ALA A 153 -12.40 -8.23 -2.78
N PRO A 154 -11.94 -7.28 -1.95
CA PRO A 154 -11.13 -7.59 -0.79
C PRO A 154 -11.81 -8.62 0.09
N GLY A 155 -11.07 -9.63 0.55
CA GLY A 155 -11.59 -10.68 1.42
C GLY A 155 -11.81 -10.21 2.86
N HIS A 156 -11.14 -9.12 3.26
CA HIS A 156 -11.14 -8.60 4.61
C HIS A 156 -11.37 -7.09 4.62
N GLU A 157 -12.41 -6.66 5.33
CA GLU A 157 -12.71 -5.24 5.56
C GLU A 157 -12.11 -4.77 6.89
N VAL A 158 -11.36 -3.69 6.86
CA VAL A 158 -10.79 -3.03 8.03
C VAL A 158 -11.73 -1.90 8.46
N HIS A 159 -12.41 -2.08 9.60
CA HIS A 159 -13.34 -1.09 10.15
C HIS A 159 -12.63 0.00 10.93
N ASP A 160 -11.70 -0.39 11.81
CA ASP A 160 -10.89 0.51 12.65
C ASP A 160 -9.40 0.21 12.43
N ASP A 161 -8.83 -0.57 13.31
CA ASP A 161 -7.42 -1.00 13.28
C ASP A 161 -7.35 -2.54 13.23
N HIS A 162 -6.46 -3.08 12.39
CA HIS A 162 -6.22 -4.52 12.26
C HIS A 162 -4.72 -4.82 12.27
N VAL A 163 -4.27 -5.65 13.21
CA VAL A 163 -2.86 -6.06 13.30
C VAL A 163 -2.68 -7.39 12.58
N LEU A 164 -1.78 -7.42 11.59
CA LEU A 164 -1.33 -8.67 10.98
C LEU A 164 -0.14 -9.23 11.76
N ASP A 165 -0.01 -10.55 11.85
CA ASP A 165 1.19 -11.21 12.34
C ASP A 165 1.88 -11.93 11.18
N LEU A 166 3.00 -11.38 10.73
CA LEU A 166 3.78 -11.93 9.62
C LEU A 166 4.90 -12.88 10.10
N GLY A 167 4.94 -13.17 11.41
CA GLY A 167 5.97 -13.98 12.04
C GLY A 167 7.27 -13.19 12.29
N GLY A 168 8.13 -13.75 13.16
CA GLY A 168 9.41 -13.12 13.51
C GLY A 168 9.28 -11.80 14.29
N GLY A 169 8.09 -11.49 14.85
CA GLY A 169 7.81 -10.24 15.55
C GLY A 169 7.42 -9.09 14.62
N VAL A 170 7.29 -9.33 13.32
CA VAL A 170 6.84 -8.32 12.34
C VAL A 170 5.31 -8.25 12.38
N ARG A 171 4.79 -7.14 12.89
CA ARG A 171 3.35 -6.96 13.15
C ARG A 171 2.86 -5.61 12.62
N PRO A 172 2.68 -5.45 11.30
CA PRO A 172 2.12 -4.22 10.74
C PRO A 172 0.67 -4.03 11.21
N LEU A 173 0.31 -2.75 11.39
CA LEU A 173 -1.04 -2.29 11.70
C LEU A 173 -1.67 -1.70 10.44
N LEU A 174 -2.78 -2.25 10.03
CA LEU A 174 -3.67 -1.70 9.01
C LEU A 174 -4.67 -0.79 9.72
N ALA A 175 -4.66 0.49 9.43
CA ALA A 175 -5.49 1.48 10.11
C ALA A 175 -6.45 2.13 9.11
N ASN A 176 -7.74 2.06 9.36
CA ASN A 176 -8.73 2.85 8.65
C ASN A 176 -8.64 4.30 9.15
N VAL A 177 -7.96 5.14 8.39
CA VAL A 177 -7.69 6.54 8.74
C VAL A 177 -8.59 7.52 8.01
N GLY A 178 -9.31 7.02 6.99
CA GLY A 178 -10.18 7.82 6.15
C GLY A 178 -11.46 8.30 6.83
N PRO A 179 -12.30 8.96 6.05
CA PRO A 179 -12.12 9.37 4.65
C PRO A 179 -11.27 10.64 4.49
N GLY A 180 -10.71 10.85 3.30
CA GLY A 180 -9.92 12.02 2.96
C GLY A 180 -9.72 12.16 1.46
N HIS A 181 -8.73 11.48 0.90
CA HIS A 181 -8.48 11.40 -0.54
C HIS A 181 -9.62 10.64 -1.25
N THR A 182 -10.09 9.55 -0.63
CA THR A 182 -11.33 8.86 -0.98
C THR A 182 -12.23 8.71 0.25
N ALA A 183 -13.35 8.02 0.08
CA ALA A 183 -14.19 7.61 1.21
C ALA A 183 -13.61 6.38 1.97
N TYR A 184 -12.56 5.74 1.46
CA TYR A 184 -12.10 4.41 1.88
C TYR A 184 -10.58 4.33 2.07
N ASP A 185 -9.97 5.34 2.70
CA ASP A 185 -8.51 5.40 2.86
C ASP A 185 -8.02 4.53 4.02
N LEU A 186 -7.03 3.70 3.74
CA LEU A 186 -6.33 2.81 4.66
C LEU A 186 -4.85 3.18 4.71
N ALA A 187 -4.28 3.25 5.90
CA ALA A 187 -2.83 3.36 6.08
C ALA A 187 -2.24 2.08 6.66
N VAL A 188 -0.95 1.87 6.43
CA VAL A 188 -0.20 0.75 7.00
C VAL A 188 0.96 1.28 7.82
N LEU A 189 0.91 1.08 9.15
CA LEU A 189 2.02 1.35 10.05
C LEU A 189 2.85 0.08 10.25
N VAL A 190 4.14 0.15 9.98
CA VAL A 190 5.11 -0.87 10.35
C VAL A 190 5.89 -0.36 11.57
N PRO A 191 5.63 -0.92 12.76
CA PRO A 191 6.33 -0.52 13.99
C PRO A 191 7.82 -0.88 13.93
N GLY A 192 8.66 -0.04 14.55
CA GLY A 192 10.09 -0.27 14.63
C GLY A 192 10.79 0.89 15.35
N PRO A 193 12.14 0.84 15.49
CA PRO A 193 12.91 1.95 16.04
C PRO A 193 12.71 3.26 15.27
N ARG A 194 12.49 3.16 13.97
CA ARG A 194 12.01 4.20 13.10
C ARG A 194 10.80 3.67 12.38
N PRO A 195 9.58 4.03 12.78
CA PRO A 195 8.35 3.51 12.16
C PRO A 195 8.26 3.91 10.69
N VAL A 196 7.59 3.06 9.88
CA VAL A 196 7.26 3.36 8.49
C VAL A 196 5.75 3.40 8.34
N VAL A 197 5.20 4.46 7.76
CA VAL A 197 3.77 4.62 7.52
C VAL A 197 3.53 4.77 6.02
N PHE A 198 2.92 3.76 5.41
CA PHE A 198 2.39 3.87 4.05
C PHE A 198 1.06 4.59 4.10
N CYS A 199 0.97 5.73 3.42
CA CYS A 199 -0.11 6.69 3.58
C CYS A 199 -1.16 6.62 2.45
N GLY A 200 -0.87 5.93 1.34
CA GLY A 200 -1.60 6.13 0.10
C GLY A 200 -1.63 7.61 -0.30
N ASP A 201 -2.61 7.99 -1.06
CA ASP A 201 -2.76 9.36 -1.59
C ASP A 201 -3.33 10.38 -0.58
N LEU A 202 -3.51 9.95 0.67
CA LEU A 202 -3.70 10.92 1.75
C LEU A 202 -2.51 11.87 1.84
N VAL A 203 -1.29 11.38 1.54
CA VAL A 203 -0.08 12.20 1.45
C VAL A 203 0.44 12.14 0.02
N GLU A 204 0.62 13.30 -0.59
CA GLU A 204 1.10 13.50 -1.96
C GLU A 204 2.38 14.34 -1.95
N GLU A 205 3.49 13.81 -2.50
CA GLU A 205 4.76 14.56 -2.57
C GLU A 205 5.09 15.01 -3.99
N SER A 206 4.68 14.25 -5.00
CA SER A 206 4.98 14.56 -6.41
C SER A 206 4.21 15.75 -6.96
N GLY A 207 3.19 16.25 -6.23
CA GLY A 207 2.36 17.36 -6.67
C GLY A 207 1.44 17.91 -5.57
N ALA A 208 0.44 18.67 -5.98
CA ALA A 208 -0.61 19.11 -5.08
C ALA A 208 -1.62 17.97 -4.83
N PRO A 209 -2.09 17.76 -3.58
CA PRO A 209 -3.08 16.75 -3.28
C PRO A 209 -4.31 16.82 -4.18
N GLN A 210 -4.64 15.71 -4.85
CA GLN A 210 -5.72 15.60 -5.82
C GLN A 210 -7.02 15.25 -5.11
N ALA A 211 -8.01 16.15 -5.20
CA ALA A 211 -9.36 15.88 -4.71
C ALA A 211 -10.25 15.49 -5.90
N GLY A 212 -10.36 14.20 -6.14
CA GLY A 212 -11.24 13.61 -7.16
C GLY A 212 -12.73 13.71 -6.80
N PRO A 213 -13.61 13.18 -7.66
CA PRO A 213 -15.05 13.20 -7.42
C PRO A 213 -15.50 12.42 -6.18
N ASP A 214 -14.72 11.44 -5.76
CA ASP A 214 -14.94 10.56 -4.62
C ASP A 214 -14.22 11.00 -3.35
N ALA A 215 -13.45 12.10 -3.42
CA ALA A 215 -12.79 12.67 -2.27
C ALA A 215 -13.78 13.19 -1.22
N VAL A 216 -13.34 13.19 0.04
CA VAL A 216 -14.08 13.78 1.17
C VAL A 216 -13.24 14.90 1.79
N PRO A 217 -13.09 16.04 1.10
CA PRO A 217 -12.11 17.07 1.47
C PRO A 217 -12.28 17.63 2.88
N SER A 218 -13.53 17.67 3.38
CA SER A 218 -13.85 18.12 4.74
C SER A 218 -13.30 17.22 5.85
N ARG A 219 -12.90 16.01 5.53
CA ARG A 219 -12.36 15.01 6.49
C ARG A 219 -10.87 14.79 6.33
N TRP A 220 -10.27 15.23 5.22
CA TRP A 220 -8.88 14.92 4.87
C TRP A 220 -7.87 15.41 5.92
N ALA A 221 -8.01 16.63 6.43
CA ALA A 221 -7.12 17.12 7.48
C ALA A 221 -7.18 16.28 8.77
N ALA A 222 -8.36 15.72 9.11
CA ALA A 222 -8.51 14.81 10.25
C ALA A 222 -7.82 13.46 9.99
N ALA A 223 -7.92 12.92 8.75
CA ALA A 223 -7.18 11.72 8.37
C ALA A 223 -5.66 11.91 8.48
N LEU A 224 -5.11 13.05 8.05
CA LEU A 224 -3.69 13.37 8.24
C LEU A 224 -3.31 13.53 9.72
N THR A 225 -4.21 14.02 10.57
CA THR A 225 -3.98 14.05 12.02
C THR A 225 -3.85 12.63 12.55
N ARG A 226 -4.72 11.72 12.12
CA ARG A 226 -4.65 10.31 12.52
C ARG A 226 -3.36 9.63 12.03
N LEU A 227 -2.88 9.94 10.81
CA LEU A 227 -1.58 9.45 10.33
C LEU A 227 -0.42 9.90 11.22
N LEU A 228 -0.42 11.19 11.64
CA LEU A 228 0.61 11.74 12.54
C LEU A 228 0.56 11.11 13.94
N GLU A 229 -0.63 10.82 14.45
CA GLU A 229 -0.81 10.10 15.72
C GLU A 229 -0.28 8.66 15.66
N LEU A 230 -0.46 7.98 14.52
CA LEU A 230 0.02 6.61 14.29
C LEU A 230 1.54 6.56 14.17
N GLY A 231 2.14 7.39 13.32
CA GLY A 231 3.57 7.34 13.00
C GLY A 231 4.44 8.07 14.01
N GLY A 232 3.98 9.21 14.51
CA GLY A 232 4.77 10.10 15.37
C GLY A 232 5.81 10.92 14.61
N GLU A 233 6.69 11.59 15.35
CA GLU A 233 7.66 12.54 14.79
C GLU A 233 8.81 11.89 14.02
N ASP A 234 9.23 10.70 14.44
CA ASP A 234 10.41 10.02 13.91
C ASP A 234 10.10 9.05 12.76
N ALA A 235 8.82 8.92 12.38
CA ALA A 235 8.41 8.00 11.33
C ALA A 235 8.87 8.46 9.94
N VAL A 236 9.08 7.48 9.07
CA VAL A 236 9.13 7.67 7.61
C VAL A 236 7.70 7.57 7.10
N TYR A 237 7.19 8.64 6.51
CA TYR A 237 5.90 8.64 5.83
C TYR A 237 6.12 8.39 4.34
N VAL A 238 5.41 7.41 3.82
CA VAL A 238 5.52 6.94 2.43
C VAL A 238 4.25 7.37 1.70
N PRO A 239 4.31 8.43 0.87
CA PRO A 239 3.19 8.88 0.07
C PRO A 239 2.76 7.85 -0.97
N GLY A 240 1.52 7.97 -1.46
CA GLY A 240 1.07 7.22 -2.63
C GLY A 240 1.87 7.56 -3.87
N HIS A 241 2.27 8.82 -4.02
CA HIS A 241 3.11 9.32 -5.12
C HIS A 241 4.26 10.18 -4.60
N GLY A 242 5.43 10.03 -5.21
CA GLY A 242 6.59 10.85 -4.90
C GLY A 242 7.60 10.25 -3.93
N ALA A 243 8.43 11.09 -3.33
CA ALA A 243 9.48 10.70 -2.40
C ALA A 243 8.93 10.48 -0.98
N VAL A 244 9.67 9.72 -0.14
CA VAL A 244 9.37 9.62 1.30
C VAL A 244 9.49 10.98 1.97
N VAL A 245 8.66 11.20 2.99
CA VAL A 245 8.58 12.47 3.71
C VAL A 245 8.64 12.27 5.23
N ASP A 246 8.79 13.37 5.95
CA ASP A 246 8.76 13.41 7.41
C ASP A 246 7.41 13.92 7.96
N ALA A 247 7.26 13.85 9.27
CA ALA A 247 6.07 14.37 9.96
C ALA A 247 5.84 15.88 9.72
N ALA A 248 6.90 16.65 9.51
CA ALA A 248 6.79 18.09 9.24
C ALA A 248 6.14 18.34 7.88
N PHE A 249 6.44 17.53 6.87
CA PHE A 249 5.78 17.60 5.57
C PHE A 249 4.28 17.29 5.70
N VAL A 250 3.92 16.19 6.37
CA VAL A 250 2.51 15.81 6.56
C VAL A 250 1.73 16.90 7.29
N ARG A 251 2.34 17.56 8.30
CA ARG A 251 1.71 18.71 8.98
C ARG A 251 1.48 19.89 8.03
N ARG A 252 2.46 20.24 7.19
CA ARG A 252 2.29 21.33 6.20
C ARG A 252 1.17 21.03 5.23
N GLN A 253 1.10 19.80 4.71
CA GLN A 253 0.03 19.39 3.80
C GLN A 253 -1.34 19.43 4.50
N ARG A 254 -1.43 18.97 5.76
CA ARG A 254 -2.66 19.08 6.57
C ARG A 254 -3.14 20.52 6.70
N GLU A 255 -2.23 21.45 7.02
CA GLU A 255 -2.53 22.87 7.14
C GLU A 255 -2.97 23.49 5.80
N GLU A 256 -2.35 23.07 4.71
CA GLU A 256 -2.72 23.47 3.35
C GLU A 256 -4.13 23.01 2.99
N LEU A 257 -4.44 21.72 3.20
CA LEU A 257 -5.75 21.15 2.94
C LEU A 257 -6.84 21.79 3.82
N SER A 258 -6.55 22.06 5.08
CA SER A 258 -7.48 22.80 5.95
C SER A 258 -7.78 24.18 5.44
N ARG A 259 -6.80 24.92 4.96
CA ARG A 259 -7.01 26.25 4.36
C ARG A 259 -7.78 26.15 3.04
N ARG A 260 -7.43 25.15 2.19
CA ARG A 260 -8.03 24.94 0.87
C ARG A 260 -9.51 24.58 0.97
N PHE A 261 -9.89 23.76 1.94
CA PHE A 261 -11.24 23.23 2.08
C PHE A 261 -12.02 23.83 3.27
N GLY A 262 -11.46 24.81 3.97
CA GLY A 262 -12.14 25.55 5.03
C GLY A 262 -12.49 24.68 6.25
N THR A 263 -11.66 23.68 6.59
CA THR A 263 -11.89 22.72 7.67
C THR A 263 -10.99 23.02 8.87
N ALA A 264 -11.54 22.81 10.08
CA ALA A 264 -10.75 22.74 11.31
C ALA A 264 -10.48 21.25 11.64
N TRP A 265 -9.29 20.96 12.21
CA TRP A 265 -8.92 19.60 12.69
C TRP A 265 -8.98 19.50 14.20
#